data_50cf82a1b1fc76d32eba43babec4abb8
#
_entry.id   50cf82a1b1fc76d32eba43babec4abb8
#
_cell.length_a   1.000
_cell.length_b   1.000
_cell.length_c   1.000
_cell.angle_alpha   90.00
_cell.angle_beta   90.00
_cell.angle_gamma   90.00
#
_symmetry.space_group_name_H-M   'P 1'
#
loop_
_entity.id
_entity.type
_entity.pdbx_description
1 polymer ?
#
loop_
_entity_poly.entity_id
_entity_poly.type
_entity_poly.pdbx_seq_one_letter_code
_entity_poly.pdbx_strand_id
1 'polypeptide(L)'
;MNMPSILVVDDQPNNFDVIETLLSKQNYLLHYSASGQEAIASLNLFQPDVILLDLMMPGMDGIEVCQQIKAMPQWQPVPIIMVTALTAKEDLARCLKSGADDFISKPVNAVELRARIHSMLRIKQQYDNIQTLANIQVSTIKVLESTLNELRGNLVSSLPHELNTPLNGIVGTISLLIEDIDNMDSAEIRELLGMADQSVRRLEKLTKQFLIYLELELSTHQQQNIEPQSTHFSMAAIEAALQSHTQSVDRSNDFIFAIEEADVSISDRYLGIILHELVSNALKFSQTGTAIKISSQVVAGMLNVSVHDFGRGMTEEQISKIGAFMQFERKTYEQQGTGMGLKLVQKIVERCGGQFSISSVYQQETTVHIGMARLKSRNTCDLSSLQLLT
;
A
#
# COMPACT_ATOMS: atom_id res chain seq x y z
N MET A 1 -10.15 -2.07 26.31
CA MET A 1 -11.05 -3.23 26.12
C MET A 1 -12.43 -2.72 26.46
N ASN A 2 -13.41 -2.88 25.57
CA ASN A 2 -14.81 -2.54 25.91
C ASN A 2 -15.32 -3.53 26.96
N MET A 3 -16.20 -3.07 27.85
CA MET A 3 -16.90 -3.94 28.80
C MET A 3 -17.83 -4.88 28.03
N PRO A 4 -17.81 -6.21 28.29
CA PRO A 4 -18.74 -7.13 27.63
C PRO A 4 -20.19 -6.79 27.93
N SER A 5 -21.02 -6.83 26.89
CA SER A 5 -22.46 -6.52 26.94
C SER A 5 -23.28 -7.79 27.12
N ILE A 6 -24.16 -7.82 28.11
CA ILE A 6 -25.02 -8.96 28.41
C ILE A 6 -26.46 -8.49 28.36
N LEU A 7 -27.27 -9.10 27.50
CA LEU A 7 -28.69 -8.87 27.44
C LEU A 7 -29.43 -9.93 28.30
N VAL A 8 -30.23 -9.47 29.26
CA VAL A 8 -31.08 -10.34 30.07
C VAL A 8 -32.53 -10.16 29.61
N VAL A 9 -33.15 -11.27 29.24
CA VAL A 9 -34.52 -11.32 28.71
C VAL A 9 -35.36 -12.15 29.66
N ASP A 10 -36.24 -11.52 30.41
CA ASP A 10 -37.11 -12.16 31.42
C ASP A 10 -38.37 -11.28 31.61
N ASP A 11 -39.56 -11.85 31.67
CA ASP A 11 -40.83 -11.11 31.85
C ASP A 11 -41.00 -10.54 33.26
N GLN A 12 -40.18 -10.97 34.21
CA GLN A 12 -40.20 -10.55 35.60
C GLN A 12 -38.99 -9.67 35.94
N PRO A 13 -39.16 -8.36 36.15
CA PRO A 13 -38.07 -7.45 36.48
C PRO A 13 -37.23 -7.88 37.70
N ASN A 14 -37.88 -8.51 38.69
CA ASN A 14 -37.23 -9.02 39.89
C ASN A 14 -36.11 -10.06 39.56
N ASN A 15 -36.28 -10.83 38.49
CA ASN A 15 -35.26 -11.79 38.06
C ASN A 15 -34.02 -11.06 37.50
N PHE A 16 -34.23 -9.94 36.81
CA PHE A 16 -33.14 -9.06 36.39
C PHE A 16 -32.36 -8.51 37.58
N ASP A 17 -33.04 -7.99 38.60
CA ASP A 17 -32.43 -7.42 39.82
C ASP A 17 -31.53 -8.49 40.53
N VAL A 18 -31.99 -9.73 40.55
CA VAL A 18 -31.21 -10.85 41.08
C VAL A 18 -29.94 -11.07 40.24
N ILE A 19 -30.08 -11.16 38.92
CA ILE A 19 -28.92 -11.36 38.02
C ILE A 19 -27.95 -10.18 38.14
N GLU A 20 -28.44 -8.96 38.17
CA GLU A 20 -27.62 -7.74 38.35
C GLU A 20 -26.81 -7.83 39.67
N THR A 21 -27.51 -8.18 40.79
CA THR A 21 -26.82 -8.38 42.08
C THR A 21 -25.75 -9.46 42.03
N LEU A 22 -26.02 -10.60 41.39
CA LEU A 22 -25.08 -11.72 41.25
C LEU A 22 -23.86 -11.36 40.40
N LEU A 23 -24.02 -10.43 39.47
CA LEU A 23 -22.97 -9.99 38.54
C LEU A 23 -22.32 -8.64 38.93
N SER A 24 -22.79 -7.97 39.97
CA SER A 24 -22.38 -6.61 40.40
C SER A 24 -20.84 -6.44 40.59
N LYS A 25 -20.12 -7.52 40.92
CA LYS A 25 -18.66 -7.49 41.09
C LYS A 25 -17.87 -7.74 39.78
N GLN A 26 -18.57 -7.88 38.67
CA GLN A 26 -17.99 -8.11 37.36
C GLN A 26 -18.11 -6.85 36.49
N ASN A 27 -17.14 -6.63 35.61
CA ASN A 27 -17.15 -5.50 34.67
C ASN A 27 -17.98 -5.87 33.43
N TYR A 28 -19.32 -6.00 33.59
CA TYR A 28 -20.25 -6.24 32.49
C TYR A 28 -21.20 -5.06 32.33
N LEU A 29 -21.58 -4.78 31.08
CA LEU A 29 -22.66 -3.88 30.76
C LEU A 29 -23.97 -4.70 30.65
N LEU A 30 -24.90 -4.51 31.59
CA LEU A 30 -26.15 -5.28 31.62
C LEU A 30 -27.27 -4.50 30.96
N HIS A 31 -28.02 -5.14 30.11
CA HIS A 31 -29.22 -4.65 29.46
C HIS A 31 -30.42 -5.55 29.82
N TYR A 32 -31.60 -4.97 29.89
CA TYR A 32 -32.82 -5.69 30.21
C TYR A 32 -33.85 -5.53 29.11
N SER A 33 -34.57 -6.60 28.81
CA SER A 33 -35.77 -6.63 27.98
C SER A 33 -36.83 -7.48 28.62
N ALA A 34 -38.05 -6.93 28.73
CA ALA A 34 -39.19 -7.59 29.42
C ALA A 34 -39.90 -8.61 28.51
N SER A 35 -39.53 -8.75 27.26
CA SER A 35 -40.18 -9.68 26.33
C SER A 35 -39.24 -10.08 25.20
N GLY A 36 -39.54 -11.21 24.55
CA GLY A 36 -38.79 -11.68 23.38
C GLY A 36 -38.83 -10.70 22.20
N GLN A 37 -39.96 -10.04 21.96
CA GLN A 37 -40.09 -9.04 20.88
C GLN A 37 -39.22 -7.82 21.14
N GLU A 38 -39.19 -7.31 22.35
CA GLU A 38 -38.35 -6.19 22.77
C GLU A 38 -36.84 -6.57 22.66
N ALA A 39 -36.50 -7.77 23.12
CA ALA A 39 -35.13 -8.27 23.01
C ALA A 39 -34.62 -8.30 21.55
N ILE A 40 -35.42 -8.84 20.63
CA ILE A 40 -35.09 -8.90 19.21
C ILE A 40 -34.95 -7.49 18.60
N ALA A 41 -35.89 -6.56 18.95
CA ALA A 41 -35.84 -5.19 18.44
C ALA A 41 -34.62 -4.40 18.95
N SER A 42 -34.14 -4.72 20.16
CA SER A 42 -33.01 -4.01 20.80
C SER A 42 -31.62 -4.57 20.51
N LEU A 43 -31.50 -5.70 19.81
CA LEU A 43 -30.18 -6.33 19.50
C LEU A 43 -29.20 -5.37 18.85
N ASN A 44 -29.65 -4.59 17.88
CA ASN A 44 -28.80 -3.60 17.19
C ASN A 44 -28.35 -2.44 18.08
N LEU A 45 -29.15 -2.11 19.10
CA LEU A 45 -28.86 -1.04 20.07
C LEU A 45 -27.86 -1.51 21.12
N PHE A 46 -28.09 -2.69 21.69
CA PHE A 46 -27.31 -3.19 22.83
C PHE A 46 -26.06 -3.97 22.40
N GLN A 47 -26.03 -4.52 21.18
CA GLN A 47 -24.91 -5.28 20.67
C GLN A 47 -24.40 -6.32 21.66
N PRO A 48 -25.24 -7.27 22.14
CA PRO A 48 -24.87 -8.17 23.22
C PRO A 48 -23.78 -9.16 22.81
N ASP A 49 -22.83 -9.40 23.73
CA ASP A 49 -21.83 -10.47 23.62
C ASP A 49 -22.34 -11.80 24.14
N VAL A 50 -23.34 -11.79 25.05
CA VAL A 50 -24.05 -12.96 25.59
C VAL A 50 -25.48 -12.58 25.87
N ILE A 51 -26.42 -13.51 25.67
CA ILE A 51 -27.86 -13.34 26.02
C ILE A 51 -28.21 -14.35 27.09
N LEU A 52 -28.78 -13.87 28.20
CA LEU A 52 -29.47 -14.69 29.21
C LEU A 52 -30.96 -14.62 28.92
N LEU A 53 -31.58 -15.75 28.60
CA LEU A 53 -32.95 -15.80 28.09
C LEU A 53 -33.82 -16.71 28.95
N ASP A 54 -34.83 -16.14 29.57
CA ASP A 54 -35.83 -16.96 30.25
C ASP A 54 -36.63 -17.81 29.26
N LEU A 55 -36.86 -19.04 29.66
CA LEU A 55 -37.60 -20.00 28.84
C LEU A 55 -39.11 -19.71 28.85
N MET A 56 -39.66 -19.34 30.02
CA MET A 56 -41.10 -19.23 30.25
C MET A 56 -41.57 -17.78 30.28
N MET A 57 -41.84 -17.23 29.09
CA MET A 57 -42.34 -15.84 28.95
C MET A 57 -43.72 -15.84 28.26
N PRO A 58 -44.58 -14.88 28.59
CA PRO A 58 -45.87 -14.72 27.93
C PRO A 58 -45.72 -14.26 26.48
N GLY A 59 -46.54 -14.77 25.59
CA GLY A 59 -46.57 -14.43 24.18
C GLY A 59 -45.54 -15.21 23.36
N MET A 60 -44.31 -14.81 23.34
CA MET A 60 -43.21 -15.49 22.67
C MET A 60 -42.31 -16.17 23.71
N ASP A 61 -42.22 -17.50 23.68
CA ASP A 61 -41.37 -18.25 24.61
C ASP A 61 -39.88 -18.14 24.27
N GLY A 62 -39.00 -18.54 25.22
CA GLY A 62 -37.56 -18.43 25.03
C GLY A 62 -37.04 -19.31 23.89
N ILE A 63 -37.72 -20.42 23.55
CA ILE A 63 -37.34 -21.28 22.43
C ILE A 63 -37.56 -20.51 21.12
N GLU A 64 -38.72 -19.88 20.96
CA GLU A 64 -39.02 -19.11 19.74
C GLU A 64 -38.09 -17.91 19.59
N VAL A 65 -37.78 -17.17 20.67
CA VAL A 65 -36.82 -16.06 20.69
C VAL A 65 -35.43 -16.57 20.25
N CYS A 66 -34.95 -17.65 20.83
CA CYS A 66 -33.66 -18.26 20.50
C CYS A 66 -33.60 -18.61 19.01
N GLN A 67 -34.60 -19.29 18.48
CA GLN A 67 -34.65 -19.68 17.06
C GLN A 67 -34.59 -18.48 16.14
N GLN A 68 -35.36 -17.40 16.46
CA GLN A 68 -35.38 -16.18 15.66
C GLN A 68 -34.02 -15.46 15.68
N ILE A 69 -33.37 -15.34 16.84
CA ILE A 69 -32.05 -14.72 16.95
C ILE A 69 -31.00 -15.54 16.19
N LYS A 70 -31.02 -16.87 16.37
CA LYS A 70 -30.05 -17.75 15.68
C LYS A 70 -30.30 -17.88 14.17
N ALA A 71 -31.47 -17.55 13.68
CA ALA A 71 -31.75 -17.44 12.24
C ALA A 71 -31.18 -16.16 11.59
N MET A 72 -30.81 -15.16 12.38
CA MET A 72 -30.22 -13.92 11.88
C MET A 72 -28.69 -14.07 11.76
N PRO A 73 -28.09 -14.00 10.56
CA PRO A 73 -26.66 -14.28 10.36
C PRO A 73 -25.72 -13.44 11.25
N GLN A 74 -26.10 -12.17 11.51
CA GLN A 74 -25.32 -11.25 12.33
C GLN A 74 -25.36 -11.58 13.83
N TRP A 75 -26.43 -12.22 14.32
CA TRP A 75 -26.62 -12.57 15.72
C TRP A 75 -26.42 -14.06 16.01
N GLN A 76 -26.36 -14.89 14.98
CA GLN A 76 -26.10 -16.32 15.11
C GLN A 76 -24.90 -16.66 15.99
N PRO A 77 -23.77 -15.94 15.93
CA PRO A 77 -22.59 -16.22 16.74
C PRO A 77 -22.70 -15.78 18.20
N VAL A 78 -23.74 -15.01 18.57
CA VAL A 78 -23.92 -14.57 19.95
C VAL A 78 -24.43 -15.72 20.80
N PRO A 79 -23.71 -16.11 21.88
CA PRO A 79 -24.12 -17.19 22.74
C PRO A 79 -25.38 -16.86 23.51
N ILE A 80 -26.29 -17.83 23.59
CA ILE A 80 -27.56 -17.74 24.34
C ILE A 80 -27.53 -18.77 25.45
N ILE A 81 -27.65 -18.33 26.69
CA ILE A 81 -27.82 -19.18 27.89
C ILE A 81 -29.27 -19.13 28.30
N MET A 82 -29.94 -20.28 28.22
CA MET A 82 -31.33 -20.38 28.71
C MET A 82 -31.38 -20.39 30.24
N VAL A 83 -32.25 -19.59 30.82
CA VAL A 83 -32.54 -19.58 32.27
C VAL A 83 -33.89 -20.24 32.47
N THR A 84 -33.97 -21.35 33.20
CA THR A 84 -35.18 -22.17 33.25
C THR A 84 -35.46 -22.76 34.62
N ALA A 85 -36.72 -22.86 34.97
CA ALA A 85 -37.19 -23.63 36.15
C ALA A 85 -37.34 -25.15 35.84
N LEU A 86 -37.28 -25.54 34.55
CA LEU A 86 -37.44 -26.93 34.13
C LEU A 86 -36.15 -27.69 34.36
N THR A 87 -36.28 -28.86 34.96
CA THR A 87 -35.14 -29.77 35.27
C THR A 87 -35.22 -31.08 34.50
N ALA A 88 -36.31 -31.30 33.76
CA ALA A 88 -36.46 -32.51 32.97
C ALA A 88 -35.49 -32.55 31.82
N LYS A 89 -34.85 -33.72 31.57
CA LYS A 89 -33.84 -33.91 30.51
C LYS A 89 -34.41 -33.58 29.12
N GLU A 90 -35.68 -33.87 28.91
CA GLU A 90 -36.37 -33.63 27.65
C GLU A 90 -36.47 -32.13 27.33
N ASP A 91 -36.74 -31.26 28.33
CA ASP A 91 -36.84 -29.83 28.17
C ASP A 91 -35.49 -29.20 27.93
N LEU A 92 -34.44 -29.65 28.63
CA LEU A 92 -33.07 -29.20 28.37
C LEU A 92 -32.62 -29.56 26.96
N ALA A 93 -32.96 -30.78 26.48
CA ALA A 93 -32.65 -31.19 25.11
C ALA A 93 -33.38 -30.31 24.06
N ARG A 94 -34.61 -29.85 24.36
CA ARG A 94 -35.37 -28.91 23.50
C ARG A 94 -34.69 -27.53 23.41
N CYS A 95 -34.22 -27.01 24.56
CA CYS A 95 -33.47 -25.74 24.58
C CYS A 95 -32.19 -25.79 23.68
N LEU A 96 -31.38 -26.87 23.84
CA LEU A 96 -30.17 -27.02 23.01
C LEU A 96 -30.50 -27.23 21.52
N LYS A 97 -31.58 -27.97 21.20
CA LYS A 97 -32.03 -28.13 19.80
C LYS A 97 -32.54 -26.85 19.17
N SER A 98 -33.02 -25.88 19.95
CA SER A 98 -33.43 -24.56 19.45
C SER A 98 -32.26 -23.64 19.08
N GLY A 99 -31.03 -24.04 19.36
CA GLY A 99 -29.81 -23.29 19.09
C GLY A 99 -29.23 -22.58 20.32
N ALA A 100 -29.77 -22.82 21.52
CA ALA A 100 -29.15 -22.33 22.74
C ALA A 100 -27.79 -23.00 22.98
N ASP A 101 -26.82 -22.22 23.43
CA ASP A 101 -25.43 -22.70 23.62
C ASP A 101 -25.24 -23.31 25.02
N ASP A 102 -26.08 -22.91 26.00
CA ASP A 102 -26.03 -23.44 27.36
C ASP A 102 -27.37 -23.16 28.11
N PHE A 103 -27.50 -23.66 29.35
CA PHE A 103 -28.64 -23.39 30.20
C PHE A 103 -28.25 -23.30 31.68
N ILE A 104 -29.06 -22.61 32.47
CA ILE A 104 -28.94 -22.46 33.92
C ILE A 104 -30.30 -22.74 34.56
N SER A 105 -30.34 -23.57 35.62
CA SER A 105 -31.56 -23.84 36.36
C SER A 105 -31.86 -22.75 37.39
N LYS A 106 -33.14 -22.36 37.53
CA LYS A 106 -33.63 -21.53 38.64
C LYS A 106 -33.81 -22.39 39.91
N PRO A 107 -33.39 -21.95 41.10
CA PRO A 107 -32.84 -20.63 41.41
C PRO A 107 -31.37 -20.48 40.93
N VAL A 108 -31.04 -19.33 40.36
CA VAL A 108 -29.75 -19.07 39.74
C VAL A 108 -28.62 -19.03 40.80
N ASN A 109 -27.64 -19.85 40.63
CA ASN A 109 -26.43 -19.86 41.46
C ASN A 109 -25.39 -18.89 40.93
N ALA A 110 -24.84 -18.01 41.78
CA ALA A 110 -23.88 -17.00 41.40
C ALA A 110 -22.58 -17.55 40.82
N VAL A 111 -22.08 -18.68 41.34
CA VAL A 111 -20.83 -19.28 40.87
C VAL A 111 -21.05 -19.91 39.51
N GLU A 112 -22.16 -20.62 39.33
CA GLU A 112 -22.52 -21.24 38.06
C GLU A 112 -22.76 -20.19 36.97
N LEU A 113 -23.58 -19.15 37.26
CA LEU A 113 -23.86 -18.06 36.32
C LEU A 113 -22.59 -17.41 35.79
N ARG A 114 -21.69 -17.03 36.70
CA ARG A 114 -20.42 -16.40 36.33
C ARG A 114 -19.53 -17.31 35.49
N ALA A 115 -19.43 -18.59 35.86
CA ALA A 115 -18.62 -19.54 35.12
C ALA A 115 -19.14 -19.74 33.69
N ARG A 116 -20.45 -19.85 33.49
CA ARG A 116 -21.08 -20.03 32.17
C ARG A 116 -20.95 -18.77 31.32
N ILE A 117 -21.24 -17.60 31.86
CA ILE A 117 -21.03 -16.32 31.15
C ILE A 117 -19.57 -16.19 30.71
N HIS A 118 -18.63 -16.42 31.61
CA HIS A 118 -17.22 -16.33 31.27
C HIS A 118 -16.82 -17.31 30.15
N SER A 119 -17.37 -18.55 30.18
CA SER A 119 -17.13 -19.52 29.12
C SER A 119 -17.71 -19.05 27.78
N MET A 120 -18.92 -18.52 27.76
CA MET A 120 -19.58 -18.03 26.55
C MET A 120 -18.91 -16.79 25.98
N LEU A 121 -18.50 -15.85 26.82
CA LEU A 121 -17.73 -14.67 26.40
C LEU A 121 -16.39 -15.08 25.75
N ARG A 122 -15.72 -16.08 26.29
CA ARG A 122 -14.48 -16.62 25.68
C ARG A 122 -14.75 -17.21 24.31
N ILE A 123 -15.82 -17.97 24.14
CA ILE A 123 -16.20 -18.55 22.84
C ILE A 123 -16.51 -17.42 21.84
N LYS A 124 -17.30 -16.42 22.24
CA LYS A 124 -17.63 -15.27 21.42
C LYS A 124 -16.36 -14.51 20.97
N GLN A 125 -15.46 -14.24 21.90
CA GLN A 125 -14.18 -13.57 21.59
C GLN A 125 -13.31 -14.38 20.62
N GLN A 126 -13.26 -15.70 20.77
CA GLN A 126 -12.54 -16.56 19.83
C GLN A 126 -13.15 -16.51 18.43
N TYR A 127 -14.48 -16.54 18.34
CA TYR A 127 -15.19 -16.41 17.08
C TYR A 127 -14.88 -15.07 16.41
N ASP A 128 -14.98 -13.95 17.13
CA ASP A 128 -14.71 -12.60 16.61
C ASP A 128 -13.26 -12.43 16.14
N ASN A 129 -12.31 -13.03 16.86
CA ASN A 129 -10.90 -13.04 16.45
C ASN A 129 -10.72 -13.82 15.15
N ILE A 130 -11.36 -14.99 15.00
CA ILE A 130 -11.29 -15.78 13.77
C ILE A 130 -11.90 -15.00 12.59
N GLN A 131 -13.03 -14.34 12.78
CA GLN A 131 -13.65 -13.51 11.73
C GLN A 131 -12.75 -12.34 11.33
N THR A 132 -12.14 -11.68 12.31
CA THR A 132 -11.20 -10.59 12.05
C THR A 132 -10.00 -11.06 11.24
N LEU A 133 -9.41 -12.20 11.63
CA LEU A 133 -8.28 -12.80 10.90
C LEU A 133 -8.68 -13.20 9.47
N ALA A 134 -9.86 -13.82 9.30
CA ALA A 134 -10.37 -14.18 7.98
C ALA A 134 -10.54 -12.95 7.07
N ASN A 135 -11.09 -11.85 7.59
CA ASN A 135 -11.25 -10.61 6.85
C ASN A 135 -9.89 -9.98 6.46
N ILE A 136 -8.91 -10.02 7.37
CA ILE A 136 -7.54 -9.56 7.07
C ILE A 136 -6.92 -10.44 5.96
N GLN A 137 -7.07 -11.74 6.03
CA GLN A 137 -6.57 -12.65 4.98
C GLN A 137 -7.18 -12.35 3.62
N VAL A 138 -8.51 -12.19 3.54
CA VAL A 138 -9.21 -11.86 2.29
C VAL A 138 -8.72 -10.52 1.72
N SER A 139 -8.54 -9.50 2.55
CA SER A 139 -8.03 -8.20 2.11
C SER A 139 -6.58 -8.31 1.62
N THR A 140 -5.74 -9.07 2.31
CA THR A 140 -4.34 -9.30 1.93
C THR A 140 -4.24 -10.04 0.59
N ILE A 141 -5.07 -11.08 0.39
CA ILE A 141 -5.12 -11.81 -0.89
C ILE A 141 -5.50 -10.88 -2.04
N LYS A 142 -6.53 -10.03 -1.87
CA LYS A 142 -6.94 -9.06 -2.89
C LYS A 142 -5.84 -8.08 -3.27
N VAL A 143 -5.09 -7.57 -2.28
CA VAL A 143 -3.95 -6.69 -2.52
C VAL A 143 -2.85 -7.44 -3.28
N LEU A 144 -2.55 -8.66 -2.88
CA LEU A 144 -1.53 -9.49 -3.54
C LEU A 144 -1.91 -9.81 -4.99
N GLU A 145 -3.16 -10.20 -5.23
CA GLU A 145 -3.69 -10.46 -6.59
C GLU A 145 -3.63 -9.20 -7.47
N SER A 146 -3.99 -8.04 -6.91
CA SER A 146 -3.89 -6.76 -7.63
C SER A 146 -2.45 -6.45 -8.03
N THR A 147 -1.51 -6.60 -7.10
CA THR A 147 -0.07 -6.39 -7.36
C THR A 147 0.48 -7.38 -8.39
N LEU A 148 0.12 -8.66 -8.27
CA LEU A 148 0.51 -9.67 -9.26
C LEU A 148 -0.06 -9.39 -10.65
N ASN A 149 -1.30 -8.92 -10.74
CA ASN A 149 -1.92 -8.58 -12.02
C ASN A 149 -1.29 -7.33 -12.63
N GLU A 150 -0.93 -6.33 -11.84
CA GLU A 150 -0.19 -5.16 -12.31
C GLU A 150 1.19 -5.56 -12.84
N LEU A 151 1.93 -6.39 -12.10
CA LEU A 151 3.21 -6.95 -12.55
C LEU A 151 3.06 -7.76 -13.85
N ARG A 152 2.07 -8.66 -13.92
CA ARG A 152 1.80 -9.45 -15.14
C ARG A 152 1.42 -8.58 -16.31
N GLY A 153 0.57 -7.58 -16.13
CA GLY A 153 0.16 -6.65 -17.19
C GLY A 153 1.36 -5.91 -17.77
N ASN A 154 2.21 -5.36 -16.92
CA ASN A 154 3.41 -4.63 -17.34
C ASN A 154 4.48 -5.55 -17.95
N LEU A 155 4.66 -6.77 -17.41
CA LEU A 155 5.65 -7.74 -17.87
C LEU A 155 5.25 -8.43 -19.16
N VAL A 156 4.01 -8.90 -19.26
CA VAL A 156 3.57 -9.74 -20.37
C VAL A 156 3.28 -8.93 -21.64
N SER A 157 2.74 -7.71 -21.49
CA SER A 157 2.32 -6.93 -22.66
C SER A 157 3.43 -6.09 -23.29
N SER A 158 4.30 -5.49 -22.50
CA SER A 158 5.22 -4.45 -22.99
C SER A 158 6.69 -4.89 -22.99
N LEU A 159 7.14 -5.66 -22.00
CA LEU A 159 8.54 -6.05 -21.89
C LEU A 159 9.07 -6.87 -23.09
N PRO A 160 8.36 -7.90 -23.59
CA PRO A 160 8.81 -8.65 -24.76
C PRO A 160 9.03 -7.77 -25.98
N HIS A 161 8.16 -6.80 -26.19
CA HIS A 161 8.26 -5.88 -27.31
C HIS A 161 9.48 -4.94 -27.16
N GLU A 162 9.72 -4.43 -25.95
CA GLU A 162 10.85 -3.53 -25.68
C GLU A 162 12.20 -4.24 -25.71
N LEU A 163 12.25 -5.53 -25.36
CA LEU A 163 13.44 -6.38 -25.50
C LEU A 163 13.70 -6.79 -26.95
N ASN A 164 12.66 -7.16 -27.70
CA ASN A 164 12.80 -7.61 -29.07
C ASN A 164 13.27 -6.49 -30.02
N THR A 165 12.89 -5.24 -29.77
CA THR A 165 13.29 -4.11 -30.62
C THR A 165 14.83 -3.96 -30.70
N PRO A 166 15.58 -3.78 -29.59
CA PRO A 166 17.05 -3.72 -29.67
C PRO A 166 17.67 -5.05 -30.09
N LEU A 167 17.10 -6.19 -29.68
CA LEU A 167 17.58 -7.50 -30.09
C LEU A 167 17.52 -7.68 -31.60
N ASN A 168 16.41 -7.32 -32.23
CA ASN A 168 16.26 -7.35 -33.69
C ASN A 168 17.23 -6.38 -34.38
N GLY A 169 17.52 -5.22 -33.77
CA GLY A 169 18.55 -4.30 -34.25
C GLY A 169 19.94 -4.95 -34.27
N ILE A 170 20.30 -5.63 -33.17
CA ILE A 170 21.59 -6.35 -33.08
C ILE A 170 21.65 -7.48 -34.11
N VAL A 171 20.61 -8.34 -34.12
CA VAL A 171 20.56 -9.49 -35.02
C VAL A 171 20.61 -9.03 -36.51
N GLY A 172 19.78 -8.01 -36.84
CA GLY A 172 19.72 -7.50 -38.23
C GLY A 172 21.04 -6.89 -38.71
N THR A 173 21.70 -6.07 -37.89
CA THR A 173 23.02 -5.49 -38.25
C THR A 173 24.12 -6.55 -38.37
N ILE A 174 24.11 -7.56 -37.47
CA ILE A 174 25.07 -8.67 -37.57
C ILE A 174 24.77 -9.52 -38.82
N SER A 175 23.51 -9.81 -39.14
CA SER A 175 23.15 -10.58 -40.35
C SER A 175 23.61 -9.87 -41.62
N LEU A 176 23.37 -8.55 -41.72
CA LEU A 176 23.86 -7.76 -42.86
C LEU A 176 25.37 -7.78 -43.01
N LEU A 177 26.10 -7.68 -41.89
CA LEU A 177 27.55 -7.79 -41.89
C LEU A 177 28.02 -9.17 -42.34
N ILE A 178 27.35 -10.26 -41.94
CA ILE A 178 27.71 -11.62 -42.31
C ILE A 178 27.45 -11.87 -43.82
N GLU A 179 26.35 -11.32 -44.35
CA GLU A 179 25.95 -11.54 -45.75
C GLU A 179 26.83 -10.78 -46.77
N ASP A 180 27.25 -9.55 -46.41
CA ASP A 180 27.82 -8.67 -47.46
C ASP A 180 29.10 -7.94 -47.06
N ILE A 181 29.79 -8.39 -46.00
CA ILE A 181 31.02 -7.76 -45.47
C ILE A 181 32.11 -7.59 -46.51
N ASP A 182 32.21 -8.53 -47.46
CA ASP A 182 33.25 -8.53 -48.53
C ASP A 182 32.97 -7.43 -49.58
N ASN A 183 31.73 -6.94 -49.69
CA ASN A 183 31.33 -5.90 -50.64
C ASN A 183 31.18 -4.51 -49.98
N MET A 184 31.25 -4.42 -48.65
CA MET A 184 31.08 -3.18 -47.89
C MET A 184 32.41 -2.39 -47.76
N ASP A 185 32.28 -1.08 -47.77
CA ASP A 185 33.42 -0.24 -47.41
C ASP A 185 33.58 -0.14 -45.88
N SER A 186 34.78 0.37 -45.45
CA SER A 186 35.07 0.53 -44.02
C SER A 186 34.15 1.52 -43.30
N ALA A 187 33.49 2.45 -44.01
CA ALA A 187 32.56 3.41 -43.41
C ALA A 187 31.21 2.74 -43.15
N GLU A 188 30.70 1.95 -44.10
CA GLU A 188 29.47 1.18 -43.96
C GLU A 188 29.55 0.15 -42.82
N ILE A 189 30.71 -0.57 -42.74
CA ILE A 189 30.96 -1.51 -41.62
C ILE A 189 30.93 -0.79 -40.28
N ARG A 190 31.53 0.41 -40.16
CA ARG A 190 31.54 1.18 -38.92
C ARG A 190 30.14 1.69 -38.55
N GLU A 191 29.35 2.09 -39.54
CA GLU A 191 27.97 2.53 -39.32
C GLU A 191 27.10 1.39 -38.76
N LEU A 192 27.18 0.18 -39.37
CA LEU A 192 26.46 -1.00 -38.90
C LEU A 192 26.89 -1.42 -37.49
N LEU A 193 28.20 -1.43 -37.22
CA LEU A 193 28.74 -1.71 -35.88
C LEU A 193 28.27 -0.65 -34.86
N GLY A 194 28.18 0.61 -35.24
CA GLY A 194 27.64 1.69 -34.42
C GLY A 194 26.15 1.48 -34.09
N MET A 195 25.35 1.04 -35.07
CA MET A 195 23.97 0.70 -34.86
C MET A 195 23.77 -0.50 -33.92
N ALA A 196 24.65 -1.52 -34.07
CA ALA A 196 24.65 -2.66 -33.14
C ALA A 196 25.05 -2.24 -31.73
N ASP A 197 26.10 -1.45 -31.54
CA ASP A 197 26.50 -0.93 -30.20
C ASP A 197 25.40 -0.10 -29.55
N GLN A 198 24.72 0.77 -30.31
CA GLN A 198 23.58 1.54 -29.81
C GLN A 198 22.46 0.61 -29.35
N SER A 199 22.16 -0.45 -30.08
CA SER A 199 21.13 -1.42 -29.72
C SER A 199 21.52 -2.22 -28.46
N VAL A 200 22.78 -2.60 -28.30
CA VAL A 200 23.30 -3.25 -27.09
C VAL A 200 23.18 -2.34 -25.87
N ARG A 201 23.59 -1.06 -25.98
CA ARG A 201 23.46 -0.09 -24.87
C ARG A 201 22.01 0.14 -24.47
N ARG A 202 21.09 0.16 -25.45
CA ARG A 202 19.64 0.27 -25.17
C ARG A 202 19.14 -0.96 -24.40
N LEU A 203 19.54 -2.17 -24.79
CA LEU A 203 19.16 -3.42 -24.12
C LEU A 203 19.73 -3.46 -22.70
N GLU A 204 20.99 -3.06 -22.52
CA GLU A 204 21.63 -2.97 -21.20
C GLU A 204 20.89 -2.01 -20.26
N LYS A 205 20.57 -0.80 -20.75
CA LYS A 205 19.79 0.21 -19.99
C LYS A 205 18.42 -0.34 -19.58
N LEU A 206 17.70 -0.96 -20.53
CA LEU A 206 16.39 -1.55 -20.28
C LEU A 206 16.46 -2.64 -19.20
N THR A 207 17.44 -3.53 -19.29
CA THR A 207 17.63 -4.62 -18.33
C THR A 207 17.95 -4.07 -16.93
N LYS A 208 18.83 -3.08 -16.81
CA LYS A 208 19.16 -2.43 -15.53
C LYS A 208 17.93 -1.76 -14.89
N GLN A 209 17.19 -0.98 -15.67
CA GLN A 209 15.96 -0.32 -15.19
C GLN A 209 14.90 -1.34 -14.76
N PHE A 210 14.76 -2.42 -15.49
CA PHE A 210 13.82 -3.48 -15.17
C PHE A 210 14.18 -4.20 -13.86
N LEU A 211 15.45 -4.53 -13.64
CA LEU A 211 15.90 -5.16 -12.39
C LEU A 211 15.65 -4.26 -11.18
N ILE A 212 15.91 -2.94 -11.31
CA ILE A 212 15.61 -1.98 -10.23
C ILE A 212 14.10 -1.89 -9.98
N TYR A 213 13.28 -1.89 -11.05
CA TYR A 213 11.83 -1.88 -10.92
C TYR A 213 11.33 -3.12 -10.17
N LEU A 214 11.84 -4.32 -10.50
CA LEU A 214 11.51 -5.55 -9.77
C LEU A 214 11.98 -5.51 -8.31
N GLU A 215 13.17 -4.99 -8.04
CA GLU A 215 13.69 -4.81 -6.68
C GLU A 215 12.73 -3.94 -5.85
N LEU A 216 12.25 -2.84 -6.41
CA LEU A 216 11.32 -1.93 -5.75
C LEU A 216 9.95 -2.57 -5.51
N GLU A 217 9.39 -3.30 -6.47
CA GLU A 217 8.09 -3.98 -6.34
C GLU A 217 8.15 -5.13 -5.32
N LEU A 218 9.14 -5.99 -5.40
CA LEU A 218 9.27 -7.16 -4.51
C LEU A 218 9.58 -6.77 -3.06
N SER A 219 10.33 -5.69 -2.85
CA SER A 219 10.70 -5.22 -1.51
C SER A 219 9.57 -4.47 -0.80
N THR A 220 8.47 -4.15 -1.48
CA THR A 220 7.30 -3.45 -0.87
C THR A 220 6.62 -4.33 0.19
N HIS A 221 6.76 -5.66 0.12
CA HIS A 221 6.16 -6.61 1.06
C HIS A 221 7.05 -7.01 2.23
N GLN A 222 8.33 -6.70 2.19
CA GLN A 222 9.22 -6.88 3.33
C GLN A 222 9.38 -5.52 4.02
N GLN A 223 8.71 -5.32 5.15
CA GLN A 223 9.02 -4.26 6.12
C GLN A 223 10.43 -4.50 6.71
N GLN A 224 11.44 -4.60 5.87
CA GLN A 224 12.79 -4.43 6.36
C GLN A 224 12.93 -2.94 6.63
N ASN A 225 13.14 -2.60 7.89
CA ASN A 225 13.64 -1.31 8.33
C ASN A 225 14.92 -1.03 7.54
N ILE A 226 14.78 -0.42 6.37
CA ILE A 226 15.92 0.17 5.67
C ILE A 226 16.31 1.31 6.58
N GLU A 227 17.46 1.20 7.24
CA GLU A 227 18.04 2.33 7.95
C GLU A 227 17.99 3.54 6.99
N PRO A 228 17.47 4.68 7.45
CA PRO A 228 17.36 5.85 6.59
C PRO A 228 18.77 6.25 6.14
N GLN A 229 19.11 5.89 4.90
CA GLN A 229 20.37 6.31 4.29
C GLN A 229 20.25 7.81 4.04
N SER A 230 21.22 8.55 4.51
CA SER A 230 21.33 10.00 4.30
C SER A 230 22.23 10.28 3.12
N THR A 231 21.74 11.03 2.15
CA THR A 231 22.51 11.52 1.02
C THR A 231 22.48 13.02 0.98
N HIS A 232 23.61 13.63 0.65
CA HIS A 232 23.71 15.07 0.45
C HIS A 232 23.32 15.42 -1.00
N PHE A 233 22.15 16.05 -1.18
CA PHE A 233 21.76 16.63 -2.46
C PHE A 233 22.56 17.91 -2.69
N SER A 234 23.38 17.95 -3.73
CA SER A 234 24.28 19.05 -4.03
C SER A 234 24.45 19.26 -5.52
N MET A 235 25.05 20.37 -5.89
CA MET A 235 25.44 20.64 -7.28
C MET A 235 26.35 19.54 -7.85
N ALA A 236 27.26 19.00 -7.05
CA ALA A 236 28.14 17.89 -7.47
C ALA A 236 27.38 16.62 -7.87
N ALA A 237 26.27 16.31 -7.18
CA ALA A 237 25.41 15.16 -7.54
C ALA A 237 24.71 15.38 -8.90
N ILE A 238 24.31 16.61 -9.20
CA ILE A 238 23.71 16.97 -10.48
C ILE A 238 24.76 16.92 -11.58
N GLU A 239 25.95 17.47 -11.35
CA GLU A 239 27.06 17.44 -12.31
C GLU A 239 27.48 16.00 -12.65
N ALA A 240 27.53 15.10 -11.68
CA ALA A 240 27.80 13.68 -11.91
C ALA A 240 26.75 13.01 -12.82
N ALA A 241 25.45 13.37 -12.63
CA ALA A 241 24.38 12.91 -13.53
C ALA A 241 24.53 13.50 -14.94
N LEU A 242 24.95 14.76 -15.07
CA LEU A 242 25.18 15.43 -16.36
C LEU A 242 26.36 14.83 -17.11
N GLN A 243 27.49 14.56 -16.44
CA GLN A 243 28.71 14.01 -17.08
C GLN A 243 28.45 12.72 -17.84
N SER A 244 27.50 11.89 -17.37
CA SER A 244 27.11 10.67 -18.06
C SER A 244 26.41 10.90 -19.42
N HIS A 245 25.92 12.12 -19.67
CA HIS A 245 25.19 12.48 -20.89
C HIS A 245 25.97 13.41 -21.83
N THR A 246 26.93 14.20 -21.32
CA THR A 246 27.63 15.23 -22.09
C THR A 246 28.72 14.69 -23.02
N GLN A 247 29.06 13.40 -22.97
CA GLN A 247 30.06 12.82 -23.87
C GLN A 247 29.61 12.75 -25.34
N SER A 248 28.32 12.94 -25.64
CA SER A 248 27.79 12.82 -27.00
C SER A 248 27.23 14.09 -27.61
N VAL A 249 26.83 15.11 -26.77
CA VAL A 249 26.25 16.38 -27.25
C VAL A 249 26.68 17.49 -26.30
N ASP A 250 27.37 18.52 -26.82
CA ASP A 250 27.74 19.70 -26.03
C ASP A 250 26.51 20.60 -25.82
N ARG A 251 25.70 20.29 -24.79
CA ARG A 251 24.54 21.06 -24.34
C ARG A 251 24.73 21.65 -22.93
N SER A 252 25.98 21.77 -22.49
CA SER A 252 26.31 22.31 -21.17
C SER A 252 25.75 23.70 -20.93
N ASN A 253 25.67 24.53 -21.98
CA ASN A 253 25.16 25.91 -21.94
C ASN A 253 23.61 25.99 -21.85
N ASP A 254 22.90 24.90 -22.07
CA ASP A 254 21.42 24.86 -21.99
C ASP A 254 20.93 24.80 -20.55
N PHE A 255 21.77 24.46 -19.57
CA PHE A 255 21.37 24.27 -18.19
C PHE A 255 21.39 25.55 -17.37
N ILE A 256 20.31 25.78 -16.61
CA ILE A 256 20.17 26.87 -15.64
C ILE A 256 19.91 26.24 -14.26
N PHE A 257 20.76 26.57 -13.29
CA PHE A 257 20.70 26.00 -11.95
C PHE A 257 20.31 27.03 -10.91
N ALA A 258 19.40 26.64 -10.00
CA ALA A 258 19.03 27.37 -8.79
C ALA A 258 18.91 26.36 -7.65
N ILE A 259 20.04 25.98 -7.04
CA ILE A 259 20.15 24.82 -6.16
C ILE A 259 20.30 25.27 -4.71
N GLU A 260 19.38 24.81 -3.87
CA GLU A 260 19.52 24.77 -2.41
C GLU A 260 19.94 23.36 -2.01
N GLU A 261 21.09 23.22 -1.38
CA GLU A 261 21.65 21.92 -0.97
C GLU A 261 21.02 21.46 0.36
N ALA A 262 20.80 20.15 0.51
CA ALA A 262 20.23 19.59 1.72
C ALA A 262 20.54 18.10 1.87
N ASP A 263 20.59 17.61 3.12
CA ASP A 263 20.63 16.19 3.42
C ASP A 263 19.22 15.60 3.32
N VAL A 264 19.06 14.56 2.52
CA VAL A 264 17.78 13.92 2.22
C VAL A 264 17.77 12.44 2.61
N SER A 265 16.60 11.94 2.97
CA SER A 265 16.40 10.53 3.36
C SER A 265 16.23 9.64 2.14
N ILE A 266 17.32 9.46 1.39
CA ILE A 266 17.38 8.59 0.22
C ILE A 266 18.81 8.07 0.06
N SER A 267 18.99 6.90 -0.56
CA SER A 267 20.36 6.39 -0.85
C SER A 267 20.98 7.13 -2.03
N ASP A 268 22.33 7.23 -2.03
CA ASP A 268 23.11 7.80 -3.15
C ASP A 268 22.76 7.12 -4.47
N ARG A 269 22.60 5.79 -4.47
CA ARG A 269 22.20 5.02 -5.65
C ARG A 269 20.84 5.49 -6.21
N TYR A 270 19.83 5.65 -5.36
CA TYR A 270 18.50 6.06 -5.82
C TYR A 270 18.46 7.54 -6.23
N LEU A 271 19.16 8.41 -5.50
CA LEU A 271 19.29 9.80 -5.91
C LEU A 271 19.97 9.93 -7.28
N GLY A 272 21.07 9.18 -7.51
CA GLY A 272 21.74 9.14 -8.80
C GLY A 272 20.84 8.66 -9.94
N ILE A 273 20.02 7.63 -9.72
CA ILE A 273 19.03 7.15 -10.69
C ILE A 273 17.98 8.21 -11.01
N ILE A 274 17.42 8.86 -9.98
CA ILE A 274 16.42 9.94 -10.14
C ILE A 274 16.98 11.05 -11.02
N LEU A 275 18.15 11.60 -10.65
CA LEU A 275 18.78 12.70 -11.38
C LEU A 275 19.10 12.31 -12.82
N HIS A 276 19.69 11.12 -13.01
CA HIS A 276 20.02 10.60 -14.33
C HIS A 276 18.78 10.49 -15.25
N GLU A 277 17.67 9.91 -14.75
CA GLU A 277 16.47 9.74 -15.58
C GLU A 277 15.78 11.08 -15.87
N LEU A 278 15.73 12.00 -14.92
CA LEU A 278 15.12 13.33 -15.13
C LEU A 278 15.92 14.16 -16.12
N VAL A 279 17.25 14.22 -15.96
CA VAL A 279 18.15 14.93 -16.89
C VAL A 279 18.11 14.29 -18.28
N SER A 280 18.16 12.95 -18.36
CA SER A 280 18.06 12.24 -19.64
C SER A 280 16.77 12.55 -20.38
N ASN A 281 15.64 12.64 -19.67
CA ASN A 281 14.35 12.99 -20.27
C ASN A 281 14.34 14.45 -20.76
N ALA A 282 14.81 15.39 -19.95
CA ALA A 282 14.86 16.79 -20.32
C ALA A 282 15.72 17.03 -21.58
N LEU A 283 16.92 16.40 -21.65
CA LEU A 283 17.78 16.46 -22.82
C LEU A 283 17.16 15.83 -24.06
N LYS A 284 16.48 14.73 -23.89
CA LYS A 284 15.89 13.96 -24.99
C LYS A 284 14.69 14.62 -25.63
N PHE A 285 13.85 15.29 -24.82
CA PHE A 285 12.57 15.83 -25.30
C PHE A 285 12.61 17.32 -25.60
N SER A 286 13.71 18.02 -25.27
CA SER A 286 13.96 19.41 -25.62
C SER A 286 14.95 19.53 -26.79
N GLN A 287 14.86 20.62 -27.54
CA GLN A 287 15.78 20.91 -28.65
C GLN A 287 17.10 21.49 -28.13
N THR A 288 18.20 21.29 -28.87
CA THR A 288 19.49 21.93 -28.59
C THR A 288 19.33 23.46 -28.62
N GLY A 289 19.87 24.17 -27.62
CA GLY A 289 19.76 25.62 -27.45
C GLY A 289 18.52 26.06 -26.66
N THR A 290 17.62 25.13 -26.26
CA THR A 290 16.53 25.46 -25.34
C THR A 290 16.94 25.24 -23.89
N ALA A 291 16.51 26.12 -22.99
CA ALA A 291 16.89 26.07 -21.59
C ALA A 291 16.31 24.83 -20.87
N ILE A 292 17.12 24.21 -20.03
CA ILE A 292 16.71 23.19 -19.06
C ILE A 292 16.98 23.76 -17.67
N LYS A 293 15.92 23.98 -16.87
CA LYS A 293 16.06 24.57 -15.53
C LYS A 293 15.99 23.49 -14.48
N ILE A 294 17.02 23.39 -13.64
CA ILE A 294 17.03 22.52 -12.47
C ILE A 294 17.06 23.39 -11.23
N SER A 295 16.04 23.25 -10.38
CA SER A 295 15.96 24.04 -9.16
C SER A 295 15.62 23.15 -7.96
N SER A 296 16.09 23.54 -6.79
CA SER A 296 15.74 22.91 -5.54
C SER A 296 15.49 23.94 -4.46
N GLN A 297 14.54 23.69 -3.57
CA GLN A 297 14.18 24.53 -2.44
C GLN A 297 13.70 23.71 -1.26
N VAL A 298 14.13 24.07 -0.05
CA VAL A 298 13.65 23.46 1.18
C VAL A 298 12.39 24.18 1.67
N VAL A 299 11.25 23.48 1.70
CA VAL A 299 9.98 24.00 2.17
C VAL A 299 9.34 23.01 3.14
N ALA A 300 8.94 23.47 4.31
CA ALA A 300 8.24 22.66 5.33
C ALA A 300 8.94 21.32 5.70
N GLY A 301 10.26 21.30 5.69
CA GLY A 301 11.04 20.10 6.03
C GLY A 301 11.20 19.08 4.89
N MET A 302 10.82 19.47 3.67
CA MET A 302 11.06 18.70 2.46
C MET A 302 11.95 19.47 1.49
N LEU A 303 12.87 18.80 0.84
CA LEU A 303 13.60 19.30 -0.32
C LEU A 303 12.73 19.06 -1.56
N ASN A 304 12.25 20.13 -2.18
CA ASN A 304 11.53 20.08 -3.42
C ASN A 304 12.51 20.34 -4.57
N VAL A 305 12.67 19.39 -5.46
CA VAL A 305 13.49 19.51 -6.67
C VAL A 305 12.57 19.57 -7.88
N SER A 306 12.83 20.46 -8.82
CA SER A 306 12.13 20.53 -10.09
C SER A 306 13.09 20.53 -11.26
N VAL A 307 12.74 19.77 -12.29
CA VAL A 307 13.42 19.75 -13.59
C VAL A 307 12.41 20.21 -14.63
N HIS A 308 12.70 21.35 -15.25
CA HIS A 308 11.83 21.99 -16.23
C HIS A 308 12.52 22.06 -17.58
N ASP A 309 11.89 21.52 -18.62
CA ASP A 309 12.34 21.59 -20.01
C ASP A 309 11.30 22.27 -20.91
N PHE A 310 11.77 22.97 -21.94
CA PHE A 310 10.95 23.56 -22.99
C PHE A 310 10.93 22.64 -24.22
N GLY A 311 10.47 21.42 -23.99
CA GLY A 311 10.36 20.39 -25.00
C GLY A 311 8.96 20.26 -25.58
N ARG A 312 8.65 19.09 -26.12
CA ARG A 312 7.36 18.81 -26.77
C ARG A 312 6.17 18.74 -25.82
N GLY A 313 6.38 18.72 -24.51
CA GLY A 313 5.32 18.57 -23.52
C GLY A 313 4.55 17.23 -23.60
N MET A 314 3.53 17.12 -22.77
CA MET A 314 2.62 15.95 -22.69
C MET A 314 1.17 16.42 -22.51
N THR A 315 0.22 15.66 -23.05
CA THR A 315 -1.21 15.87 -22.77
C THR A 315 -1.59 15.28 -21.41
N GLU A 316 -2.71 15.72 -20.81
CA GLU A 316 -3.23 15.15 -19.55
C GLU A 316 -3.47 13.63 -19.66
N GLU A 317 -3.95 13.18 -20.82
CA GLU A 317 -4.14 11.76 -21.08
C GLU A 317 -2.82 10.98 -21.08
N GLN A 318 -1.75 11.56 -21.61
CA GLN A 318 -0.40 10.97 -21.60
C GLN A 318 0.16 10.94 -20.18
N ILE A 319 -0.03 12.01 -19.39
CA ILE A 319 0.41 12.07 -17.99
C ILE A 319 -0.32 11.02 -17.15
N SER A 320 -1.64 10.88 -17.30
CA SER A 320 -2.44 9.89 -16.56
C SER A 320 -2.08 8.45 -16.87
N LYS A 321 -1.51 8.20 -18.05
CA LYS A 321 -1.09 6.88 -18.54
C LYS A 321 0.41 6.60 -18.32
N ILE A 322 1.13 7.41 -17.55
CA ILE A 322 2.54 7.14 -17.26
C ILE A 322 2.65 5.81 -16.48
N GLY A 323 3.14 4.78 -17.13
CA GLY A 323 3.31 3.43 -16.61
C GLY A 323 4.67 2.84 -17.02
N ALA A 324 5.01 1.67 -16.48
CA ALA A 324 6.19 0.95 -16.95
C ALA A 324 6.02 0.57 -18.42
N PHE A 325 7.05 0.83 -19.23
CA PHE A 325 7.10 0.54 -20.68
C PHE A 325 6.12 1.36 -21.54
N MET A 326 5.56 2.45 -21.03
CA MET A 326 4.68 3.33 -21.82
C MET A 326 5.51 4.34 -22.62
N GLN A 327 5.28 4.38 -23.94
CA GLN A 327 5.86 5.37 -24.86
C GLN A 327 4.73 6.00 -25.66
N PHE A 328 4.73 7.35 -25.72
CA PHE A 328 3.71 8.10 -26.44
C PHE A 328 4.20 8.52 -27.83
N GLU A 329 3.30 8.56 -28.83
CA GLU A 329 3.55 9.04 -30.19
C GLU A 329 4.65 8.30 -30.99
N ARG A 330 4.79 6.99 -30.76
CA ARG A 330 5.80 6.14 -31.37
C ARG A 330 5.82 6.15 -32.91
N LYS A 331 4.65 6.39 -33.53
CA LYS A 331 4.50 6.40 -35.00
C LYS A 331 5.01 7.68 -35.67
N THR A 332 5.11 8.78 -34.94
CA THR A 332 5.45 10.10 -35.47
C THR A 332 6.89 10.50 -35.18
N TYR A 333 7.45 9.99 -34.09
CA TYR A 333 8.82 10.26 -33.68
C TYR A 333 9.54 8.97 -33.34
N GLU A 334 10.68 8.66 -33.97
CA GLU A 334 11.57 7.57 -33.58
C GLU A 334 12.08 7.80 -32.16
N GLN A 335 11.43 7.18 -31.19
CA GLN A 335 11.74 7.43 -29.78
C GLN A 335 12.78 6.45 -29.25
N GLN A 336 13.97 6.96 -29.04
CA GLN A 336 15.03 6.27 -28.31
C GLN A 336 14.75 6.31 -26.79
N GLY A 337 13.98 5.37 -26.23
CA GLY A 337 13.78 5.28 -24.78
C GLY A 337 13.03 4.02 -24.37
N THR A 338 13.19 3.62 -23.10
CA THR A 338 12.58 2.40 -22.55
C THR A 338 11.16 2.59 -22.06
N GLY A 339 10.69 3.84 -21.92
CA GLY A 339 9.40 4.15 -21.29
C GLY A 339 9.32 3.86 -19.79
N MET A 340 10.44 3.49 -19.15
CA MET A 340 10.48 3.16 -17.72
C MET A 340 10.95 4.29 -16.81
N GLY A 341 11.68 5.28 -17.33
CA GLY A 341 12.41 6.27 -16.53
C GLY A 341 11.54 7.01 -15.53
N LEU A 342 10.45 7.66 -15.99
CA LEU A 342 9.55 8.42 -15.10
C LEU A 342 8.83 7.52 -14.10
N LYS A 343 8.43 6.32 -14.50
CA LYS A 343 7.79 5.35 -13.58
C LYS A 343 8.77 4.87 -12.51
N LEU A 344 10.02 4.66 -12.87
CA LEU A 344 11.07 4.30 -11.92
C LEU A 344 11.32 5.43 -10.92
N VAL A 345 11.43 6.68 -11.38
CA VAL A 345 11.56 7.86 -10.52
C VAL A 345 10.38 7.95 -9.56
N GLN A 346 9.15 7.85 -10.06
CA GLN A 346 7.93 7.85 -9.24
C GLN A 346 8.00 6.78 -8.13
N LYS A 347 8.27 5.53 -8.49
CA LYS A 347 8.35 4.41 -7.54
C LYS A 347 9.46 4.60 -6.49
N ILE A 348 10.63 5.09 -6.87
CA ILE A 348 11.72 5.37 -5.92
C ILE A 348 11.30 6.45 -4.93
N VAL A 349 10.74 7.57 -5.43
CA VAL A 349 10.32 8.71 -4.60
C VAL A 349 9.21 8.29 -3.63
N GLU A 350 8.17 7.61 -4.11
CA GLU A 350 7.07 7.10 -3.28
C GLU A 350 7.57 6.14 -2.19
N ARG A 351 8.51 5.24 -2.53
CA ARG A 351 9.11 4.30 -1.58
C ARG A 351 9.90 5.00 -0.46
N CYS A 352 10.54 6.12 -0.78
CA CYS A 352 11.27 6.94 0.20
C CYS A 352 10.33 7.90 0.98
N GLY A 353 9.00 7.75 0.86
CA GLY A 353 8.01 8.61 1.52
C GLY A 353 7.96 10.02 0.95
N GLY A 354 8.46 10.22 -0.27
CA GLY A 354 8.46 11.49 -0.98
C GLY A 354 7.20 11.71 -1.81
N GLN A 355 7.19 12.82 -2.55
CA GLN A 355 6.09 13.20 -3.45
C GLN A 355 6.62 13.35 -4.88
N PHE A 356 5.84 12.89 -5.85
CA PHE A 356 6.12 13.00 -7.28
C PHE A 356 4.94 13.61 -8.01
N SER A 357 5.21 14.60 -8.84
CA SER A 357 4.18 15.18 -9.73
C SER A 357 4.79 15.68 -11.04
N ILE A 358 3.96 15.73 -12.08
CA ILE A 358 4.33 16.25 -13.41
C ILE A 358 3.30 17.29 -13.79
N SER A 359 3.77 18.44 -14.25
CA SER A 359 2.98 19.44 -14.94
C SER A 359 3.54 19.65 -16.33
N SER A 360 2.70 19.68 -17.35
CA SER A 360 3.15 19.83 -18.74
C SER A 360 2.09 20.50 -19.59
N VAL A 361 2.58 21.29 -20.56
CA VAL A 361 1.76 21.89 -21.61
C VAL A 361 2.22 21.30 -22.94
N TYR A 362 1.31 20.63 -23.64
CA TYR A 362 1.63 19.97 -24.90
C TYR A 362 2.23 20.93 -25.91
N GLN A 363 3.33 20.53 -26.57
CA GLN A 363 4.17 21.30 -27.49
C GLN A 363 4.84 22.56 -26.91
N GLN A 364 4.94 22.69 -25.58
CA GLN A 364 5.57 23.85 -24.95
C GLN A 364 6.60 23.49 -23.91
N GLU A 365 6.19 22.74 -22.84
CA GLU A 365 7.07 22.52 -21.71
C GLU A 365 6.65 21.32 -20.88
N THR A 366 7.61 20.78 -20.10
CA THR A 366 7.36 19.81 -19.04
C THR A 366 8.14 20.19 -17.79
N THR A 367 7.48 20.08 -16.64
CA THR A 367 8.13 20.18 -15.32
C THR A 367 7.84 18.93 -14.51
N VAL A 368 8.89 18.28 -14.06
CA VAL A 368 8.80 17.17 -13.10
C VAL A 368 9.20 17.68 -11.73
N HIS A 369 8.34 17.48 -10.74
CA HIS A 369 8.56 17.86 -9.36
C HIS A 369 8.71 16.62 -8.48
N ILE A 370 9.73 16.64 -7.63
CA ILE A 370 9.95 15.61 -6.61
C ILE A 370 10.17 16.27 -5.25
N GLY A 371 9.48 15.77 -4.23
CA GLY A 371 9.65 16.17 -2.83
C GLY A 371 10.30 15.04 -2.05
N MET A 372 11.40 15.31 -1.35
CA MET A 372 12.12 14.33 -0.53
C MET A 372 12.21 14.83 0.91
N ALA A 373 12.05 13.94 1.90
CA ALA A 373 12.17 14.30 3.30
C ALA A 373 13.60 14.79 3.62
N ARG A 374 13.71 16.01 4.16
CA ARG A 374 14.97 16.55 4.63
C ARG A 374 15.33 15.91 5.97
N LEU A 375 16.55 15.43 6.09
CA LEU A 375 17.10 15.04 7.39
C LEU A 375 17.57 16.30 8.10
N LYS A 376 17.11 16.53 9.34
CA LYS A 376 17.70 17.57 10.19
C LYS A 376 19.15 17.18 10.46
N SER A 377 20.11 18.03 10.13
CA SER A 377 21.50 17.83 10.54
C SER A 377 21.49 17.55 12.05
N ARG A 378 22.10 16.46 12.48
CA ARG A 378 22.43 16.29 13.91
C ARG A 378 23.32 17.47 14.24
N ASN A 379 22.79 18.44 14.99
CA ASN A 379 23.61 19.46 15.60
C ASN A 379 24.77 18.73 16.29
N THR A 380 25.98 18.98 15.84
CA THR A 380 27.18 18.67 16.61
C THR A 380 26.93 19.21 18.02
N CYS A 381 26.80 18.30 18.98
CA CYS A 381 26.70 18.66 20.41
C CYS A 381 27.75 19.70 20.69
N ASP A 382 27.28 20.85 21.15
CA ASP A 382 28.09 21.93 21.72
C ASP A 382 28.87 21.34 22.91
N LEU A 383 30.11 20.96 22.65
CA LEU A 383 31.08 20.51 23.68
C LEU A 383 31.54 21.66 24.58
N SER A 384 30.86 22.83 24.53
CA SER A 384 31.21 24.01 25.33
C SER A 384 30.54 24.12 26.71
N SER A 385 29.66 23.15 27.08
CA SER A 385 28.95 23.21 28.39
C SER A 385 29.45 22.21 29.43
N LEU A 386 30.63 21.59 29.26
CA LEU A 386 31.21 20.63 30.23
C LEU A 386 32.53 21.13 30.90
N GLN A 387 32.76 22.43 30.91
CA GLN A 387 33.84 23.04 31.70
C GLN A 387 33.29 24.14 32.61
N LEU A 388 32.58 23.78 33.66
CA LEU A 388 32.36 24.60 34.88
C LEU A 388 31.66 23.74 35.93
N LEU A 389 32.36 22.75 36.47
CA LEU A 389 32.13 22.17 37.81
C LEU A 389 33.34 21.26 38.15
N THR A 390 34.41 21.90 38.48
CA THR A 390 35.42 21.40 39.43
C THR A 390 35.67 22.48 40.48
#